data_67548c24f06491b0afc2f473545603e2
#
_entry.id   67548c24f06491b0afc2f473545603e2
#
_cell.length_a   1.000
_cell.length_b   1.000
_cell.length_c   1.000
_cell.angle_alpha   90.00
_cell.angle_beta   90.00
_cell.angle_gamma   90.00
#
_symmetry.space_group_name_H-M   'P 1'
#
loop_
_entity.id
_entity.type
_entity.pdbx_description
1 polymer ?
#
loop_
_entity_poly.entity_id
_entity_poly.type
_entity_poly.pdbx_seq_one_letter_code
_entity_poly.pdbx_strand_id
1 'polypeptide(L)'
;MRTRDRDSEFKDFYRHEAPKLRRLALMLTGDPERASDLTQDALIKMYTGWNRIRNDDPSPYAKRVLVNLCRSAYRRRMLELRKAPTPPTDVVDKEGRVEEALRVAAALSVLSTIQRAVVLLRFYEDMTQPEIAQILDRPLNTVKSDLRRALEKLRPMLVDNIRESR
;
A
#
# COMPACT_ATOMS: atom_id res chain seq x y z
N MET A 1 -14.79 19.59 -25.53
CA MET A 1 -13.45 20.05 -25.17
C MET A 1 -13.04 19.58 -23.75
N ARG A 2 -13.84 19.77 -22.74
CA ARG A 2 -13.51 19.37 -21.34
C ARG A 2 -13.30 17.86 -21.10
N THR A 3 -13.94 16.97 -21.80
CA THR A 3 -13.84 15.51 -21.57
C THR A 3 -12.54 14.92 -22.11
N ARG A 4 -12.08 15.37 -23.30
CA ARG A 4 -10.80 14.94 -23.87
C ARG A 4 -9.59 15.35 -23.02
N ASP A 5 -9.68 16.53 -22.42
CA ASP A 5 -8.63 17.07 -21.55
C ASP A 5 -8.53 16.24 -20.26
N ARG A 6 -9.65 15.94 -19.63
CA ARG A 6 -9.78 15.09 -18.45
C ARG A 6 -9.18 13.69 -18.67
N ASP A 7 -9.55 13.05 -19.79
CA ASP A 7 -9.11 11.69 -20.07
C ASP A 7 -7.61 11.64 -20.38
N SER A 8 -7.06 12.68 -21.01
CA SER A 8 -5.63 12.80 -21.26
C SER A 8 -4.85 12.98 -19.96
N GLU A 9 -5.28 13.90 -19.09
CA GLU A 9 -4.67 14.13 -17.79
C GLU A 9 -4.68 12.86 -16.90
N PHE A 10 -5.83 12.16 -16.88
CA PHE A 10 -5.92 10.92 -16.13
C PHE A 10 -5.05 9.81 -16.71
N LYS A 11 -4.90 9.71 -18.03
CA LYS A 11 -3.98 8.76 -18.67
C LYS A 11 -2.54 9.00 -18.26
N ASP A 12 -2.10 10.24 -18.17
CA ASP A 12 -0.76 10.60 -17.74
C ASP A 12 -0.54 10.25 -16.26
N PHE A 13 -1.50 10.59 -15.41
CA PHE A 13 -1.52 10.17 -14.01
C PHE A 13 -1.46 8.64 -13.88
N TYR A 14 -2.31 7.91 -14.61
CA TYR A 14 -2.35 6.46 -14.60
C TYR A 14 -0.99 5.85 -14.97
N ARG A 15 -0.38 6.30 -16.06
CA ARG A 15 0.92 5.78 -16.51
C ARG A 15 2.01 5.97 -15.48
N HIS A 16 1.97 7.08 -14.75
CA HIS A 16 2.99 7.44 -13.76
C HIS A 16 2.75 6.75 -12.41
N GLU A 17 1.51 6.70 -11.94
CA GLU A 17 1.18 6.26 -10.59
C GLU A 17 0.77 4.78 -10.49
N ALA A 18 0.15 4.19 -11.52
CA ALA A 18 -0.32 2.82 -11.44
C ALA A 18 0.76 1.79 -11.05
N PRO A 19 1.99 1.84 -11.61
CA PRO A 19 3.06 0.91 -11.20
C PRO A 19 3.47 1.09 -9.74
N LYS A 20 3.51 2.32 -9.24
CA LYS A 20 3.87 2.64 -7.85
C LYS A 20 2.79 2.16 -6.88
N LEU A 21 1.52 2.45 -7.20
CA LEU A 21 0.38 1.99 -6.40
C LEU A 21 0.31 0.47 -6.34
N ARG A 22 0.56 -0.21 -7.46
CA ARG A 22 0.59 -1.68 -7.50
C ARG A 22 1.70 -2.25 -6.63
N ARG A 23 2.88 -1.65 -6.66
CA ARG A 23 4.01 -2.07 -5.81
C ARG A 23 3.70 -1.85 -4.32
N LEU A 24 3.13 -0.70 -3.96
CA LEU A 24 2.68 -0.42 -2.60
C LEU A 24 1.61 -1.43 -2.16
N ALA A 25 0.61 -1.71 -3.01
CA ALA A 25 -0.43 -2.71 -2.73
C ALA A 25 0.17 -4.11 -2.51
N LEU A 26 1.17 -4.48 -3.30
CA LEU A 26 1.86 -5.76 -3.17
C LEU A 26 2.60 -5.88 -1.83
N MET A 27 3.30 -4.84 -1.42
CA MET A 27 3.97 -4.82 -0.11
C MET A 27 2.97 -4.81 1.06
N LEU A 28 1.78 -4.19 0.88
CA LEU A 28 0.72 -4.18 1.88
C LEU A 28 0.00 -5.53 2.02
N THR A 29 -0.22 -6.22 0.91
CA THR A 29 -1.06 -7.44 0.86
C THR A 29 -0.26 -8.73 0.85
N GLY A 30 0.94 -8.72 0.29
CA GLY A 30 1.74 -9.91 0.02
C GLY A 30 1.14 -10.85 -1.04
N ASP A 31 0.16 -10.38 -1.81
CA ASP A 31 -0.60 -11.17 -2.79
C ASP A 31 -0.73 -10.39 -4.11
N PRO A 32 -0.06 -10.83 -5.19
CA PRO A 32 -0.01 -10.12 -6.46
C PRO A 32 -1.37 -9.96 -7.16
N GLU A 33 -2.23 -10.97 -7.12
CA GLU A 33 -3.57 -10.89 -7.71
C GLU A 33 -4.39 -9.84 -6.97
N ARG A 34 -4.40 -9.93 -5.66
CA ARG A 34 -5.10 -8.98 -4.80
C ARG A 34 -4.55 -7.57 -4.93
N ALA A 35 -3.24 -7.40 -4.99
CA ALA A 35 -2.60 -6.11 -5.23
C ALA A 35 -3.02 -5.49 -6.56
N SER A 36 -3.12 -6.31 -7.61
CA SER A 36 -3.59 -5.87 -8.93
C SER A 36 -5.05 -5.40 -8.87
N ASP A 37 -5.94 -6.20 -8.28
CA ASP A 37 -7.36 -5.88 -8.16
C ASP A 37 -7.60 -4.60 -7.34
N LEU A 38 -6.95 -4.47 -6.20
CA LEU A 38 -7.08 -3.30 -5.33
C LEU A 38 -6.51 -2.04 -5.96
N THR A 39 -5.43 -2.16 -6.73
CA THR A 39 -4.88 -1.05 -7.51
C THR A 39 -5.86 -0.59 -8.59
N GLN A 40 -6.47 -1.53 -9.30
CA GLN A 40 -7.48 -1.24 -10.30
C GLN A 40 -8.70 -0.55 -9.68
N ASP A 41 -9.21 -1.06 -8.56
CA ASP A 41 -10.32 -0.44 -7.82
C ASP A 41 -9.98 0.98 -7.35
N ALA A 42 -8.75 1.20 -6.87
CA ALA A 42 -8.28 2.53 -6.49
C ALA A 42 -8.28 3.48 -7.67
N LEU A 43 -7.76 3.07 -8.83
CA LEU A 43 -7.71 3.88 -10.04
C LEU A 43 -9.10 4.18 -10.60
N ILE A 44 -10.04 3.24 -10.53
CA ILE A 44 -11.45 3.47 -10.89
C ILE A 44 -12.06 4.56 -9.98
N LYS A 45 -11.85 4.47 -8.67
CA LYS A 45 -12.31 5.51 -7.72
C LYS A 45 -11.66 6.87 -8.00
N MET A 46 -10.38 6.89 -8.34
CA MET A 46 -9.68 8.11 -8.76
C MET A 46 -10.31 8.72 -10.01
N TYR A 47 -10.58 7.91 -11.03
CA TYR A 47 -11.19 8.36 -12.28
C TYR A 47 -12.59 8.94 -12.07
N THR A 48 -13.42 8.28 -11.28
CA THR A 48 -14.77 8.79 -10.97
C THR A 48 -14.75 10.13 -10.23
N GLY A 49 -13.75 10.34 -9.35
CA GLY A 49 -13.56 11.58 -8.59
C GLY A 49 -12.64 12.61 -9.26
N TRP A 50 -12.10 12.33 -10.46
CA TRP A 50 -10.99 13.07 -11.06
C TRP A 50 -11.20 14.58 -11.15
N ASN A 51 -12.36 15.03 -11.53
CA ASN A 51 -12.66 16.46 -11.65
C ASN A 51 -12.48 17.27 -10.35
N ARG A 52 -12.61 16.62 -9.20
CA ARG A 52 -12.41 17.25 -7.89
C ARG A 52 -10.97 17.15 -7.41
N ILE A 53 -10.28 16.09 -7.81
CA ILE A 53 -8.98 15.69 -7.27
C ILE A 53 -7.83 16.30 -8.10
N ARG A 54 -8.00 16.46 -9.41
CA ARG A 54 -6.95 16.84 -10.36
C ARG A 54 -6.29 18.19 -10.10
N ASN A 55 -7.00 19.11 -9.41
CA ASN A 55 -6.50 20.46 -9.14
C ASN A 55 -5.54 20.51 -7.94
N ASP A 56 -5.57 19.48 -7.10
CA ASP A 56 -4.63 19.28 -6.01
C ASP A 56 -3.63 18.17 -6.43
N ASP A 57 -2.61 17.88 -5.62
CA ASP A 57 -1.76 16.72 -5.89
C ASP A 57 -2.56 15.42 -5.71
N PRO A 58 -2.88 14.68 -6.80
CA PRO A 58 -3.71 13.49 -6.70
C PRO A 58 -2.99 12.27 -6.11
N SER A 59 -1.66 12.29 -6.03
CA SER A 59 -0.88 11.13 -5.59
C SER A 59 -1.12 10.76 -4.12
N PRO A 60 -1.11 11.68 -3.13
CA PRO A 60 -1.46 11.36 -1.75
C PRO A 60 -2.88 10.81 -1.61
N TYR A 61 -3.82 11.35 -2.37
CA TYR A 61 -5.20 10.87 -2.36
C TYR A 61 -5.32 9.45 -2.90
N ALA A 62 -4.60 9.12 -3.97
CA ALA A 62 -4.56 7.76 -4.52
C ALA A 62 -4.00 6.75 -3.49
N LYS A 63 -2.94 7.12 -2.77
CA LYS A 63 -2.39 6.31 -1.68
C LYS A 63 -3.39 6.09 -0.55
N ARG A 64 -4.11 7.14 -0.16
CA ARG A 64 -5.19 7.04 0.84
C ARG A 64 -6.28 6.06 0.40
N VAL A 65 -6.75 6.18 -0.84
CA VAL A 65 -7.77 5.29 -1.39
C VAL A 65 -7.27 3.85 -1.40
N LEU A 66 -6.04 3.62 -1.88
CA LEU A 66 -5.43 2.29 -1.94
C LEU A 66 -5.28 1.66 -0.56
N VAL A 67 -4.70 2.38 0.40
CA VAL A 67 -4.50 1.87 1.77
C VAL A 67 -5.84 1.51 2.43
N ASN A 68 -6.88 2.34 2.25
CA ASN A 68 -8.20 2.06 2.77
C ASN A 68 -8.83 0.80 2.14
N LEU A 69 -8.64 0.60 0.83
CA LEU A 69 -9.07 -0.62 0.14
C LEU A 69 -8.32 -1.86 0.63
N CYS A 70 -7.00 -1.77 0.81
CA CYS A 70 -6.20 -2.86 1.36
C CYS A 70 -6.64 -3.24 2.78
N ARG A 71 -6.91 -2.25 3.63
CA ARG A 71 -7.41 -2.49 5.00
C ARG A 71 -8.78 -3.15 5.00
N SER A 72 -9.69 -2.70 4.16
CA SER A 72 -11.03 -3.27 4.04
C SER A 72 -10.99 -4.70 3.50
N ALA A 73 -10.15 -4.96 2.50
CA ALA A 73 -9.94 -6.30 1.95
C ALA A 73 -9.34 -7.25 2.99
N TYR A 74 -8.38 -6.79 3.80
CA TYR A 74 -7.81 -7.57 4.90
C TYR A 74 -8.88 -7.96 5.93
N ARG A 75 -9.72 -7.01 6.37
CA ARG A 75 -10.81 -7.29 7.32
C ARG A 75 -11.77 -8.35 6.78
N ARG A 76 -12.17 -8.23 5.51
CA ARG A 76 -13.06 -9.23 4.87
C ARG A 76 -12.40 -10.60 4.82
N ARG A 77 -11.12 -10.69 4.46
CA ARG A 77 -10.37 -11.94 4.43
C ARG A 77 -10.28 -12.59 5.81
N MET A 78 -10.04 -11.83 6.87
CA MET A 78 -10.01 -12.36 8.24
C MET A 78 -11.34 -12.95 8.65
N LEU A 79 -12.46 -12.36 8.22
CA LEU A 79 -13.81 -12.90 8.43
C LEU A 79 -14.06 -14.17 7.62
N GLU A 80 -13.55 -14.25 6.38
CA GLU A 80 -13.68 -15.41 5.49
C GLU A 80 -12.79 -16.57 5.94
N LEU A 81 -11.56 -16.32 6.42
CA LEU A 81 -10.64 -17.33 6.94
C LEU A 81 -11.16 -18.03 8.20
N ARG A 82 -12.09 -17.42 8.93
CA ARG A 82 -12.83 -18.11 10.00
C ARG A 82 -13.79 -19.17 9.47
N LYS A 83 -14.10 -19.17 8.16
CA LYS A 83 -15.04 -20.06 7.50
C LYS A 83 -14.37 -21.14 6.65
N ALA A 84 -13.24 -20.85 5.97
CA ALA A 84 -12.47 -21.84 5.19
C ALA A 84 -11.07 -21.30 4.84
N PRO A 85 -9.99 -22.12 4.93
CA PRO A 85 -8.65 -21.74 4.50
C PRO A 85 -8.55 -21.72 2.97
N THR A 86 -7.96 -20.66 2.40
CA THR A 86 -7.68 -20.57 0.96
C THR A 86 -6.19 -20.82 0.74
N PRO A 87 -5.78 -21.73 -0.17
CA PRO A 87 -4.38 -21.97 -0.47
C PRO A 87 -3.72 -20.77 -1.17
N PRO A 88 -2.41 -20.56 -1.00
CA PRO A 88 -1.68 -19.53 -1.71
C PRO A 88 -1.64 -19.81 -3.21
N THR A 89 -1.77 -18.76 -4.02
CA THR A 89 -1.71 -18.84 -5.49
C THR A 89 -0.27 -18.60 -5.94
N ASP A 90 0.25 -19.50 -6.78
CA ASP A 90 1.55 -19.36 -7.41
C ASP A 90 1.54 -18.22 -8.43
N VAL A 91 2.50 -17.32 -8.34
CA VAL A 91 2.62 -16.15 -9.23
C VAL A 91 3.91 -16.21 -10.03
N VAL A 92 3.77 -16.00 -11.34
CA VAL A 92 4.91 -15.89 -12.26
C VAL A 92 5.46 -14.46 -12.22
N ASP A 93 6.68 -14.32 -11.75
CA ASP A 93 7.41 -13.04 -11.74
C ASP A 93 8.22 -12.87 -13.02
N LYS A 94 7.97 -11.82 -13.79
CA LYS A 94 8.68 -11.50 -15.03
C LYS A 94 9.86 -10.51 -14.86
N GLU A 95 10.02 -9.83 -13.70
CA GLU A 95 10.96 -8.71 -13.59
C GLU A 95 11.75 -8.59 -12.26
N GLY A 96 11.70 -9.53 -11.33
CA GLY A 96 12.39 -9.45 -10.02
C GLY A 96 11.83 -8.39 -9.04
N ARG A 97 11.05 -7.45 -9.53
CA ARG A 97 10.43 -6.37 -8.72
C ARG A 97 9.29 -6.87 -7.85
N VAL A 98 8.57 -7.86 -8.35
CA VAL A 98 7.50 -8.55 -7.62
C VAL A 98 8.13 -9.36 -6.49
N GLU A 99 9.22 -10.08 -6.75
CA GLU A 99 9.94 -10.86 -5.75
C GLU A 99 10.46 -9.97 -4.60
N GLU A 100 11.07 -8.81 -4.91
CA GLU A 100 11.53 -7.86 -3.91
C GLU A 100 10.37 -7.32 -3.06
N ALA A 101 9.25 -6.92 -3.68
CA ALA A 101 8.07 -6.45 -2.97
C ALA A 101 7.45 -7.54 -2.08
N LEU A 102 7.46 -8.79 -2.52
CA LEU A 102 7.01 -9.93 -1.72
C LEU A 102 7.93 -10.22 -0.54
N ARG A 103 9.25 -10.07 -0.70
CA ARG A 103 10.21 -10.16 0.42
C ARG A 103 9.94 -9.09 1.46
N VAL A 104 9.69 -7.86 1.03
CA VAL A 104 9.29 -6.76 1.95
C VAL A 104 7.98 -7.10 2.64
N ALA A 105 6.97 -7.57 1.91
CA ALA A 105 5.69 -7.99 2.49
C ALA A 105 5.87 -9.09 3.54
N ALA A 106 6.71 -10.09 3.26
CA ALA A 106 7.03 -11.17 4.19
C ALA A 106 7.73 -10.65 5.44
N ALA A 107 8.72 -9.76 5.30
CA ALA A 107 9.42 -9.15 6.42
C ALA A 107 8.47 -8.30 7.31
N LEU A 108 7.49 -7.63 6.69
CA LEU A 108 6.51 -6.82 7.41
C LEU A 108 5.29 -7.62 7.91
N SER A 109 5.25 -8.94 7.70
CA SER A 109 4.10 -9.79 8.09
C SER A 109 3.84 -9.84 9.60
N VAL A 110 4.85 -9.56 10.42
CA VAL A 110 4.73 -9.47 11.89
C VAL A 110 3.98 -8.21 12.36
N LEU A 111 3.78 -7.26 11.46
CA LEU A 111 3.08 -6.01 11.74
C LEU A 111 1.58 -6.15 11.49
N SER A 112 0.77 -5.43 12.28
CA SER A 112 -0.64 -5.23 11.92
C SER A 112 -0.75 -4.48 10.59
N THR A 113 -1.91 -4.57 9.93
CA THR A 113 -2.15 -3.88 8.66
C THR A 113 -1.88 -2.38 8.74
N ILE A 114 -2.28 -1.74 9.82
CA ILE A 114 -2.06 -0.31 10.02
C ILE A 114 -0.59 0.01 10.30
N GLN A 115 0.10 -0.78 11.09
CA GLN A 115 1.53 -0.62 11.37
C GLN A 115 2.35 -0.79 10.09
N ARG A 116 1.99 -1.76 9.27
CA ARG A 116 2.61 -1.99 7.94
C ARG A 116 2.42 -0.78 7.03
N ALA A 117 1.20 -0.24 6.96
CA ALA A 117 0.91 0.96 6.20
C ALA A 117 1.74 2.17 6.68
N VAL A 118 1.81 2.39 7.99
CA VAL A 118 2.62 3.49 8.57
C VAL A 118 4.09 3.35 8.20
N VAL A 119 4.68 2.16 8.32
CA VAL A 119 6.08 1.89 7.96
C VAL A 119 6.33 2.12 6.46
N LEU A 120 5.47 1.60 5.60
CA LEU A 120 5.62 1.76 4.15
C LEU A 120 5.45 3.21 3.70
N LEU A 121 4.47 3.92 4.24
CA LEU A 121 4.29 5.34 3.93
C LEU A 121 5.46 6.19 4.43
N ARG A 122 6.04 5.85 5.59
CA ARG A 122 7.17 6.59 6.18
C ARG A 122 8.48 6.35 5.44
N PHE A 123 8.84 5.09 5.16
CA PHE A 123 10.18 4.71 4.70
C PHE A 123 10.23 4.38 3.20
N TYR A 124 9.16 3.91 2.62
CA TYR A 124 9.12 3.61 1.19
C TYR A 124 8.60 4.80 0.37
N GLU A 125 7.57 5.49 0.87
CA GLU A 125 6.98 6.66 0.23
C GLU A 125 7.56 7.99 0.72
N ASP A 126 8.49 7.94 1.67
CA ASP A 126 9.20 9.08 2.26
C ASP A 126 8.27 10.20 2.78
N MET A 127 7.15 9.81 3.36
CA MET A 127 6.16 10.74 3.87
C MET A 127 6.45 11.14 5.32
N THR A 128 6.10 12.38 5.67
CA THR A 128 6.15 12.85 7.04
C THR A 128 5.02 12.24 7.89
N GLN A 129 5.21 12.18 9.19
CA GLN A 129 4.17 11.66 10.08
C GLN A 129 2.84 12.44 10.02
N PRO A 130 2.83 13.78 9.88
CA PRO A 130 1.60 14.54 9.64
C PRO A 130 0.89 14.16 8.33
N GLU A 131 1.62 13.95 7.24
CA GLU A 131 1.05 13.48 5.97
C GLU A 131 0.44 12.08 6.10
N ILE A 132 1.13 11.19 6.79
CA ILE A 132 0.62 9.84 7.09
C ILE A 132 -0.65 9.91 7.93
N ALA A 133 -0.71 10.80 8.93
CA ALA A 133 -1.88 11.03 9.76
C ALA A 133 -3.08 11.46 8.91
N GLN A 134 -2.88 12.34 7.94
CA GLN A 134 -3.92 12.74 6.99
C GLN A 134 -4.37 11.61 6.07
N ILE A 135 -3.41 10.84 5.52
CA ILE A 135 -3.71 9.70 4.63
C ILE A 135 -4.51 8.63 5.35
N LEU A 136 -4.13 8.30 6.58
CA LEU A 136 -4.77 7.24 7.35
C LEU A 136 -6.01 7.71 8.13
N ASP A 137 -6.31 9.02 8.10
CA ASP A 137 -7.35 9.64 8.90
C ASP A 137 -7.22 9.27 10.40
N ARG A 138 -6.01 9.51 10.94
CA ARG A 138 -5.65 9.18 12.31
C ARG A 138 -4.98 10.36 13.01
N PRO A 139 -5.15 10.50 14.33
CA PRO A 139 -4.41 11.49 15.10
C PRO A 139 -2.89 11.29 14.96
N LEU A 140 -2.14 12.39 14.88
CA LEU A 140 -0.67 12.34 14.75
C LEU A 140 -0.01 11.53 15.86
N ASN A 141 -0.47 11.66 17.10
CA ASN A 141 0.08 10.91 18.22
C ASN A 141 -0.16 9.40 18.09
N THR A 142 -1.26 9.00 17.48
CA THR A 142 -1.54 7.59 17.17
C THR A 142 -0.57 7.06 16.10
N VAL A 143 -0.32 7.84 15.06
CA VAL A 143 0.67 7.49 14.02
C VAL A 143 2.07 7.35 14.62
N LYS A 144 2.47 8.27 15.49
CA LYS A 144 3.75 8.17 16.23
C LYS A 144 3.86 6.89 17.06
N SER A 145 2.79 6.53 17.77
CA SER A 145 2.73 5.31 18.58
C SER A 145 2.76 4.05 17.73
N ASP A 146 2.00 4.04 16.60
CA ASP A 146 1.98 2.92 15.66
C ASP A 146 3.36 2.71 15.03
N LEU A 147 4.03 3.79 14.63
CA LEU A 147 5.39 3.73 14.08
C LEU A 147 6.39 3.17 15.11
N ARG A 148 6.38 3.68 16.33
CA ARG A 148 7.25 3.20 17.40
C ARG A 148 7.05 1.70 17.68
N ARG A 149 5.80 1.25 17.81
CA ARG A 149 5.48 -0.17 18.04
C ARG A 149 5.89 -1.05 16.85
N ALA A 150 5.73 -0.55 15.64
CA ALA A 150 6.17 -1.25 14.45
C ALA A 150 7.68 -1.45 14.42
N LEU A 151 8.45 -0.39 14.70
CA LEU A 151 9.92 -0.46 14.76
C LEU A 151 10.42 -1.36 15.87
N GLU A 152 9.77 -1.38 17.04
CA GLU A 152 10.06 -2.32 18.12
C GLU A 152 9.90 -3.79 17.68
N LYS A 153 8.84 -4.10 16.91
CA LYS A 153 8.61 -5.45 16.38
C LYS A 153 9.63 -5.84 15.30
N LEU A 154 10.09 -4.89 14.51
CA LEU A 154 11.05 -5.15 13.40
C LEU A 154 12.50 -5.24 13.91
N ARG A 155 12.82 -4.65 15.05
CA ARG A 155 14.20 -4.58 15.58
C ARG A 155 14.92 -5.94 15.63
N PRO A 156 14.34 -7.05 16.13
CA PRO A 156 15.02 -8.34 16.14
C PRO A 156 15.43 -8.81 14.73
N MET A 157 14.56 -8.61 13.74
CA MET A 157 14.82 -9.05 12.36
C MET A 157 15.95 -8.24 11.68
N LEU A 158 16.08 -6.96 12.03
CA LEU A 158 17.15 -6.10 11.51
C LEU A 158 18.51 -6.47 12.10
N VAL A 159 18.55 -6.87 13.37
CA VAL A 159 19.79 -7.31 14.05
C VAL A 159 20.29 -8.64 13.49
N ASP A 160 19.39 -9.59 13.23
CA ASP A 160 19.75 -10.91 12.69
C ASP A 160 20.29 -10.80 11.26
N ASN A 161 19.70 -9.99 10.39
CA ASN A 161 20.17 -9.73 9.04
C ASN A 161 21.58 -9.10 9.00
N ILE A 162 21.92 -8.25 9.96
CA ILE A 162 23.26 -7.63 10.04
C ILE A 162 24.31 -8.68 10.48
N ARG A 163 23.93 -9.68 11.28
CA ARG A 163 24.82 -10.75 11.71
C ARG A 163 25.09 -11.77 10.61
N GLU A 164 24.11 -12.06 9.77
CA GLU A 164 24.26 -12.99 8.63
C GLU A 164 25.04 -12.38 7.45
N SER A 165 25.12 -11.05 7.36
CA SER A 165 25.83 -10.31 6.30
C SER A 165 27.32 -10.05 6.62
N ARG A 166 27.86 -10.59 7.73
CA ARG A 166 29.27 -10.53 8.13
C ARG A 166 29.93 -11.90 8.04
#